data_31b9be8ee9b462e1a6f0c527a74bde73
#
_entry.id   31b9be8ee9b462e1a6f0c527a74bde73
#
_cell.length_a   1.000
_cell.length_b   1.000
_cell.length_c   1.000
_cell.angle_alpha   90.00
_cell.angle_beta   90.00
_cell.angle_gamma   90.00
#
_symmetry.space_group_name_H-M   'P 1'
#
loop_
_entity.id
_entity.type
_entity.pdbx_description
1 polymer ?
#
loop_
_entity_poly.entity_id
_entity_poly.type
_entity_poly.pdbx_seq_one_letter_code
_entity_poly.pdbx_strand_id
1 'polypeptide(L)'
;MRNSVLAILFILIVLTLCVACDTQDEPTLEDNIREYLGAPAATLTLVTTEDPEWLDYTYSQYLMVDDGCTYLVGVQHDGNSVHYADTEASL
;
A
#
# COMPACT_ATOMS: atom_id res chain seq x y z
N MET A 1 -5.86 34.31 31.10
CA MET A 1 -6.86 33.94 30.11
C MET A 1 -6.32 33.85 28.69
N ARG A 2 -5.52 34.81 28.23
CA ARG A 2 -4.96 34.77 26.87
C ARG A 2 -4.07 33.56 26.62
N ASN A 3 -3.25 33.21 27.61
CA ASN A 3 -2.32 32.08 27.46
C ASN A 3 -3.03 30.74 27.36
N SER A 4 -4.21 30.60 28.02
CA SER A 4 -5.00 29.37 27.94
C SER A 4 -5.64 29.19 26.58
N VAL A 5 -6.11 30.25 25.95
CA VAL A 5 -6.70 30.18 24.60
C VAL A 5 -5.65 29.83 23.58
N LEU A 6 -4.45 30.41 23.64
CA LEU A 6 -3.36 30.10 22.75
C LEU A 6 -2.89 28.64 22.89
N ALA A 7 -2.82 28.16 24.14
CA ALA A 7 -2.44 26.77 24.40
C ALA A 7 -3.47 25.79 23.83
N ILE A 8 -4.75 26.07 23.96
CA ILE A 8 -5.82 25.23 23.41
C ILE A 8 -5.77 25.22 21.90
N LEU A 9 -5.57 26.36 21.25
CA LEU A 9 -5.43 26.43 19.81
C LEU A 9 -4.22 25.63 19.31
N PHE A 10 -3.11 25.71 19.99
CA PHE A 10 -1.91 24.96 19.65
C PHE A 10 -2.14 23.46 19.77
N ILE A 11 -2.80 23.00 20.82
CA ILE A 11 -3.12 21.58 21.01
C ILE A 11 -4.05 21.08 19.91
N LEU A 12 -5.05 21.86 19.52
CA LEU A 12 -5.97 21.51 18.44
C LEU A 12 -5.24 21.34 17.11
N ILE A 13 -4.29 22.22 16.80
CA ILE A 13 -3.50 22.13 15.57
C ILE A 13 -2.65 20.86 15.59
N VAL A 14 -2.00 20.54 16.69
CA VAL A 14 -1.18 19.35 16.83
C VAL A 14 -2.02 18.07 16.68
N LEU A 15 -3.20 18.04 17.31
CA LEU A 15 -4.11 16.89 17.18
C LEU A 15 -4.58 16.70 15.74
N THR A 16 -4.88 17.77 15.03
CA THR A 16 -5.28 17.70 13.62
C THR A 16 -4.16 17.13 12.76
N LEU A 17 -2.93 17.53 12.98
CA LEU A 17 -1.78 17.00 12.26
C LEU A 17 -1.58 15.50 12.54
N CYS A 18 -1.73 15.08 13.79
CA CYS A 18 -1.61 13.67 14.15
C CYS A 18 -2.68 12.80 13.47
N VAL A 19 -3.92 13.27 13.42
CA VAL A 19 -5.00 12.56 12.75
C VAL A 19 -4.72 12.43 11.25
N ALA A 20 -4.21 13.48 10.63
CA ALA A 20 -3.84 13.44 9.22
C ALA A 20 -2.72 12.44 8.94
N CYS A 21 -1.74 12.35 9.81
CA CYS A 21 -0.68 11.35 9.71
C CYS A 21 -1.22 9.94 9.85
N ASP A 22 -2.12 9.70 10.81
CA ASP A 22 -2.71 8.38 11.03
C ASP A 22 -3.51 7.90 9.82
N THR A 23 -4.23 8.78 9.13
CA THR A 23 -5.00 8.41 7.95
C THR A 23 -4.12 8.10 6.74
N GLN A 24 -2.88 8.60 6.71
CA GLN A 24 -1.94 8.32 5.64
C GLN A 24 -1.15 7.03 5.85
N ASP A 25 -1.18 6.47 7.06
CA ASP A 25 -0.41 5.29 7.42
C ASP A 25 -1.16 3.98 7.14
N GLU A 26 -2.38 4.02 6.60
CA GLU A 26 -3.05 2.79 6.20
C GLU A 26 -2.31 2.17 5.02
N PRO A 27 -1.87 0.90 5.13
CA PRO A 27 -1.15 0.25 4.04
C PRO A 27 -2.06 0.05 2.84
N THR A 28 -1.55 0.41 1.67
CA THR A 28 -2.22 0.14 0.40
C THR A 28 -1.95 -1.31 -0.01
N LEU A 29 -2.64 -1.77 -1.06
CA LEU A 29 -2.36 -3.09 -1.63
C LEU A 29 -0.90 -3.19 -2.08
N GLU A 30 -0.37 -2.15 -2.73
CA GLU A 30 1.01 -2.11 -3.18
C GLU A 30 2.00 -2.22 -2.02
N ASP A 31 1.73 -1.56 -0.91
CA ASP A 31 2.57 -1.66 0.29
C ASP A 31 2.57 -3.09 0.83
N ASN A 32 1.43 -3.75 0.86
CA ASN A 32 1.30 -5.13 1.32
C ASN A 32 2.00 -6.11 0.37
N ILE A 33 1.97 -5.85 -0.94
CA ILE A 33 2.70 -6.65 -1.92
C ILE A 33 4.20 -6.52 -1.69
N ARG A 34 4.71 -5.31 -1.48
CA ARG A 34 6.12 -5.08 -1.19
C ARG A 34 6.56 -5.81 0.07
N GLU A 35 5.73 -5.78 1.10
CA GLU A 35 6.01 -6.48 2.35
C GLU A 35 6.01 -7.99 2.15
N TYR A 36 5.03 -8.52 1.44
CA TYR A 36 4.92 -9.95 1.16
C TYR A 36 6.13 -10.47 0.39
N LEU A 37 6.61 -9.70 -0.59
CA LEU A 37 7.75 -10.09 -1.43
C LEU A 37 9.11 -9.73 -0.83
N GLY A 38 9.13 -8.96 0.27
CA GLY A 38 10.37 -8.52 0.87
C GLY A 38 11.11 -7.48 0.05
N ALA A 39 10.37 -6.65 -0.71
CA ALA A 39 10.94 -5.64 -1.61
C ALA A 39 10.41 -4.24 -1.27
N PRO A 40 10.80 -3.65 -0.12
CA PRO A 40 10.21 -2.41 0.36
C PRO A 40 10.43 -1.20 -0.54
N ALA A 41 11.47 -1.22 -1.35
CA ALA A 41 11.80 -0.10 -2.25
C ALA A 41 11.32 -0.31 -3.68
N ALA A 42 10.60 -1.39 -3.95
CA ALA A 42 10.14 -1.71 -5.31
C ALA A 42 9.06 -0.74 -5.78
N THR A 43 9.07 -0.44 -7.07
CA THR A 43 8.02 0.33 -7.74
C THR A 43 7.05 -0.65 -8.38
N LEU A 44 5.75 -0.48 -8.11
CA LEU A 44 4.70 -1.33 -8.66
C LEU A 44 3.80 -0.53 -9.59
N THR A 45 3.55 -1.07 -10.78
CA THR A 45 2.64 -0.49 -11.76
C THR A 45 1.57 -1.52 -12.10
N LEU A 46 0.29 -1.18 -11.90
CA LEU A 46 -0.80 -2.09 -12.18
C LEU A 46 -0.92 -2.33 -13.70
N VAL A 47 -0.94 -3.59 -14.08
CA VAL A 47 -1.11 -4.01 -15.49
C VAL A 47 -2.56 -4.39 -15.74
N THR A 48 -3.12 -5.29 -14.93
CA THR A 48 -4.49 -5.74 -15.08
C THR A 48 -5.06 -6.23 -13.75
N THR A 49 -6.38 -6.17 -13.63
CA THR A 49 -7.10 -6.72 -12.48
C THR A 49 -8.25 -7.56 -13.01
N GLU A 50 -8.39 -8.77 -12.50
CA GLU A 50 -9.46 -9.71 -12.85
C GLU A 50 -10.12 -10.22 -11.58
N ASP A 51 -11.44 -10.47 -11.68
CA ASP A 51 -12.23 -10.98 -10.56
C ASP A 51 -13.00 -12.23 -11.02
N PRO A 52 -12.29 -13.34 -11.27
CA PRO A 52 -12.91 -14.54 -11.82
C PRO A 52 -13.86 -15.19 -10.83
N GLU A 53 -15.02 -15.65 -11.33
CA GLU A 53 -16.07 -16.23 -10.50
C GLU A 53 -15.63 -17.51 -9.77
N TRP A 54 -14.67 -18.23 -10.33
CA TRP A 54 -14.17 -19.48 -9.77
C TRP A 54 -13.12 -19.29 -8.67
N LEU A 55 -12.69 -18.05 -8.46
CA LEU A 55 -11.66 -17.71 -7.47
C LEU A 55 -12.25 -16.83 -6.39
N ASP A 56 -11.99 -17.17 -5.12
CA ASP A 56 -12.46 -16.41 -3.96
C ASP A 56 -11.72 -15.08 -3.77
N TYR A 57 -10.68 -14.82 -4.57
CA TYR A 57 -9.83 -13.65 -4.48
C TYR A 57 -9.81 -12.89 -5.78
N THR A 58 -9.54 -11.59 -5.70
CA THR A 58 -9.24 -10.79 -6.88
C THR A 58 -7.81 -11.09 -7.34
N TYR A 59 -7.61 -11.19 -8.64
CA TYR A 59 -6.28 -11.41 -9.23
C TYR A 59 -5.82 -10.14 -9.93
N SER A 60 -4.65 -9.64 -9.55
CA SER A 60 -4.03 -8.47 -10.16
C SER A 60 -2.62 -8.79 -10.63
N GLN A 61 -2.23 -8.19 -11.76
CA GLN A 61 -0.86 -8.28 -12.24
C GLN A 61 -0.20 -6.91 -12.17
N TYR A 62 1.04 -6.89 -11.69
CA TYR A 62 1.85 -5.68 -11.56
C TYR A 62 3.18 -5.87 -12.27
N LEU A 63 3.68 -4.78 -12.85
CA LEU A 63 5.09 -4.68 -13.21
C LEU A 63 5.84 -4.12 -12.00
N MET A 64 6.82 -4.88 -11.53
CA MET A 64 7.64 -4.50 -10.38
C MET A 64 9.06 -4.19 -10.84
N VAL A 65 9.55 -3.02 -10.47
CA VAL A 65 10.96 -2.66 -10.68
C VAL A 65 11.63 -2.60 -9.30
N ASP A 66 12.62 -3.45 -9.11
CA ASP A 66 13.38 -3.53 -7.86
C ASP A 66 14.84 -3.73 -8.18
N ASP A 67 15.69 -2.84 -7.65
CA ASP A 67 17.13 -2.88 -7.83
C ASP A 67 17.55 -2.98 -9.31
N GLY A 68 16.88 -2.22 -10.16
CA GLY A 68 17.15 -2.17 -11.59
C GLY A 68 16.63 -3.35 -12.41
N CYS A 69 15.96 -4.30 -11.77
CA CYS A 69 15.35 -5.46 -12.42
C CYS A 69 13.83 -5.30 -12.51
N THR A 70 13.26 -5.76 -13.61
CA THR A 70 11.82 -5.71 -13.86
C THR A 70 11.23 -7.11 -13.79
N TYR A 71 10.16 -7.25 -13.01
CA TYR A 71 9.46 -8.52 -12.80
C TYR A 71 7.98 -8.37 -13.09
N LEU A 72 7.35 -9.44 -13.53
CA LEU A 72 5.90 -9.55 -13.58
C LEU A 72 5.42 -10.24 -12.31
N VAL A 73 4.52 -9.59 -11.58
CA VAL A 73 4.01 -10.08 -10.30
C VAL A 73 2.53 -10.39 -10.44
N GLY A 74 2.15 -11.63 -10.12
CA GLY A 74 0.76 -12.03 -10.01
C GLY A 74 0.34 -12.06 -8.55
N VAL A 75 -0.78 -11.42 -8.22
CA VAL A 75 -1.24 -11.26 -6.83
C VAL A 75 -2.67 -11.74 -6.70
N GLN A 76 -2.91 -12.64 -5.75
CA GLN A 76 -4.25 -12.97 -5.29
C GLN A 76 -4.50 -12.20 -4.00
N HIS A 77 -5.53 -11.35 -3.99
CA HIS A 77 -5.77 -10.48 -2.86
C HIS A 77 -7.27 -10.33 -2.57
N ASP A 78 -7.59 -9.95 -1.35
CA ASP A 78 -8.92 -9.57 -0.90
C ASP A 78 -8.84 -8.13 -0.39
N GLY A 79 -9.40 -7.19 -1.17
CA GLY A 79 -9.17 -5.78 -0.91
C GLY A 79 -7.67 -5.46 -0.93
N ASN A 80 -7.15 -4.96 0.18
CA ASN A 80 -5.73 -4.64 0.32
C ASN A 80 -4.90 -5.78 0.96
N SER A 81 -5.54 -6.90 1.31
CA SER A 81 -4.86 -8.03 1.94
C SER A 81 -4.35 -9.01 0.90
N VAL A 82 -3.05 -9.26 0.90
CA VAL A 82 -2.42 -10.20 -0.01
C VAL A 82 -2.60 -11.63 0.52
N HIS A 83 -3.25 -12.47 -0.28
CA HIS A 83 -3.33 -13.89 0.01
C HIS A 83 -2.10 -14.64 -0.51
N TYR A 84 -1.72 -14.33 -1.75
CA TYR A 84 -0.57 -14.96 -2.41
C TYR A 84 -0.04 -14.01 -3.48
N ALA A 85 1.27 -13.93 -3.59
CA ALA A 85 1.93 -13.18 -4.66
C ALA A 85 3.11 -13.97 -5.19
N ASP A 86 3.29 -13.96 -6.50
CA ASP A 86 4.37 -14.68 -7.19
C ASP A 86 5.02 -13.78 -8.21
N THR A 87 6.34 -13.88 -8.32
CA THR A 87 7.12 -13.12 -9.29
C THR A 87 7.61 -14.05 -10.39
N GLU A 88 7.33 -13.68 -11.64
CA GLU A 88 7.93 -14.36 -12.78
C GLU A 88 9.27 -13.72 -13.15
N ALA A 89 10.07 -14.45 -13.92
CA ALA A 89 11.40 -14.04 -14.30
C ALA A 89 11.41 -12.65 -14.93
N SER A 90 12.55 -11.96 -14.78
CA SER A 90 12.74 -10.61 -15.27
C SER A 90 12.47 -10.48 -16.77
N LEU A 91 11.78 -9.43 -17.09
CA LEU A 91 11.49 -9.08 -18.48
C LEU A 91 12.65 -8.33 -19.13
#